data_c1528b1810652a5c05860304f784d681
#
_entry.id   c1528b1810652a5c05860304f784d681
#
_cell.length_a   1.000
_cell.length_b   1.000
_cell.length_c   1.000
_cell.angle_alpha   90.00
_cell.angle_beta   90.00
_cell.angle_gamma   90.00
#
_symmetry.space_group_name_H-M   'P 1'
#
loop_
_entity.id
_entity.type
_entity.pdbx_description
1 polymer ?
#
loop_
_entity_poly.entity_id
_entity_poly.type
_entity_poly.pdbx_seq_one_letter_code
_entity_poly.pdbx_strand_id
1 'polypeptide(L)'
;MTNEERIRAAAILEKEFGPQWLTIVQELGTEDLRNRVGKELTSFIAFPERGEGGKNTWRGNCSPKVVESIAKYVLETKKYYGKDISDFTLLDPMSGSGTSERAAKNLGIRSVLYDLNPNPACGKGNWNALKDDVEDSADLIFFHPPYDSIITYSGNMWGKPHPDDLSRCANYKEFIEKLNFVIKKLYMALRKDGRMAILVGDIRSKGVFHSMQNDMMKIGNYESFIVKAQFNCVSDSRTYAKPFIPIVSEYVVLLQKKDVFIIPFSKTLNSRFDVQKRDDVSLTWHHLIRMTMESVGGRANLTDLYSLLENHPKSKNNEHYRERIRATIYEHKDQYIQIASGEYQLSYKVA
;
A
#
# COMPACT_ATOMS: atom_id res chain seq x y z
N MET A 1 -7.59 -20.73 -29.17
CA MET A 1 -7.78 -22.19 -28.98
C MET A 1 -9.19 -22.44 -28.53
N THR A 2 -9.99 -23.18 -29.33
CA THR A 2 -11.38 -23.54 -28.99
C THR A 2 -11.41 -24.59 -27.86
N ASN A 3 -12.57 -24.80 -27.24
CA ASN A 3 -12.69 -25.88 -26.23
C ASN A 3 -12.38 -27.26 -26.79
N GLU A 4 -12.72 -27.52 -28.03
CA GLU A 4 -12.40 -28.80 -28.68
C GLU A 4 -10.89 -28.97 -28.91
N GLU A 5 -10.18 -27.92 -29.31
CA GLU A 5 -8.73 -27.91 -29.44
C GLU A 5 -8.03 -28.15 -28.12
N ARG A 6 -8.56 -27.56 -27.02
CA ARG A 6 -8.04 -27.79 -25.65
C ARG A 6 -8.23 -29.24 -25.19
N ILE A 7 -9.41 -29.80 -25.44
CA ILE A 7 -9.69 -31.20 -25.08
C ILE A 7 -8.80 -32.16 -25.86
N ARG A 8 -8.61 -31.92 -27.19
CA ARG A 8 -7.71 -32.73 -28.03
C ARG A 8 -6.25 -32.62 -27.56
N ALA A 9 -5.78 -31.41 -27.24
CA ALA A 9 -4.42 -31.19 -26.71
C ALA A 9 -4.23 -31.92 -25.37
N ALA A 10 -5.20 -31.82 -24.46
CA ALA A 10 -5.18 -32.52 -23.18
C ALA A 10 -5.12 -34.04 -23.36
N ALA A 11 -5.93 -34.60 -24.25
CA ALA A 11 -5.94 -36.03 -24.53
C ALA A 11 -4.61 -36.53 -25.14
N ILE A 12 -3.96 -35.73 -25.97
CA ILE A 12 -2.63 -36.04 -26.52
C ILE A 12 -1.59 -36.03 -25.39
N LEU A 13 -1.60 -35.00 -24.54
CA LEU A 13 -0.66 -34.88 -23.43
C LEU A 13 -0.84 -36.02 -22.42
N GLU A 14 -2.08 -36.37 -22.11
CA GLU A 14 -2.37 -37.51 -21.23
C GLU A 14 -1.90 -38.84 -21.79
N LYS A 15 -2.05 -39.03 -23.09
CA LYS A 15 -1.58 -40.24 -23.79
C LYS A 15 -0.05 -40.36 -23.80
N GLU A 16 0.64 -39.23 -24.04
CA GLU A 16 2.12 -39.23 -24.19
C GLU A 16 2.84 -39.20 -22.83
N PHE A 17 2.28 -38.53 -21.82
CA PHE A 17 2.94 -38.27 -20.53
C PHE A 17 2.21 -38.93 -19.34
N GLY A 18 1.10 -39.64 -19.56
CA GLY A 18 0.29 -40.23 -18.50
C GLY A 18 -0.52 -39.19 -17.69
N PRO A 19 -1.24 -39.61 -16.63
CA PRO A 19 -2.16 -38.75 -15.87
C PRO A 19 -1.49 -37.59 -15.13
N GLN A 20 -0.17 -37.59 -14.99
CA GLN A 20 0.62 -36.52 -14.36
C GLN A 20 1.00 -35.38 -15.32
N TRP A 21 0.58 -35.42 -16.58
CA TRP A 21 0.95 -34.43 -17.59
C TRP A 21 0.59 -33.00 -17.17
N LEU A 22 -0.52 -32.83 -16.44
CA LEU A 22 -0.96 -31.52 -15.97
C LEU A 22 0.02 -30.95 -14.95
N THR A 23 0.49 -31.78 -14.00
CA THR A 23 1.52 -31.39 -13.03
C THR A 23 2.83 -31.05 -13.72
N ILE A 24 3.25 -31.89 -14.69
CA ILE A 24 4.48 -31.67 -15.46
C ILE A 24 4.39 -30.33 -16.24
N VAL A 25 3.29 -30.05 -16.91
CA VAL A 25 3.10 -28.79 -17.67
C VAL A 25 3.07 -27.59 -16.72
N GLN A 26 2.45 -27.71 -15.56
CA GLN A 26 2.44 -26.67 -14.54
C GLN A 26 3.85 -26.41 -13.98
N GLU A 27 4.59 -27.47 -13.67
CA GLU A 27 5.96 -27.37 -13.18
C GLU A 27 6.90 -26.79 -14.24
N LEU A 28 6.89 -27.33 -15.46
CA LEU A 28 7.71 -26.84 -16.57
C LEU A 28 7.37 -25.38 -16.94
N GLY A 29 6.09 -25.05 -17.02
CA GLY A 29 5.65 -23.68 -17.28
C GLY A 29 6.11 -22.70 -16.19
N THR A 30 6.05 -23.12 -14.94
CA THR A 30 6.50 -22.29 -13.81
C THR A 30 8.02 -22.20 -13.77
N GLU A 31 8.74 -23.30 -14.05
CA GLU A 31 10.19 -23.34 -14.09
C GLU A 31 10.75 -22.60 -15.31
N ASP A 32 10.14 -22.74 -16.49
CA ASP A 32 10.53 -21.96 -17.68
C ASP A 32 10.30 -20.47 -17.48
N LEU A 33 9.20 -20.08 -16.82
CA LEU A 33 8.95 -18.70 -16.46
C LEU A 33 9.99 -18.18 -15.46
N ARG A 34 10.36 -18.96 -14.45
CA ARG A 34 11.40 -18.63 -13.47
C ARG A 34 12.78 -18.56 -14.15
N ASN A 35 13.10 -19.52 -15.02
CA ASN A 35 14.39 -19.57 -15.72
C ASN A 35 14.53 -18.45 -16.74
N ARG A 36 13.46 -18.10 -17.47
CA ARG A 36 13.46 -16.96 -18.40
C ARG A 36 13.69 -15.66 -17.71
N VAL A 37 13.22 -15.54 -16.50
CA VAL A 37 13.25 -14.30 -15.75
C VAL A 37 14.37 -14.29 -14.71
N GLY A 38 14.93 -15.46 -14.36
CA GLY A 38 16.16 -15.64 -13.56
C GLY A 38 16.14 -15.05 -12.15
N LYS A 39 14.97 -14.63 -11.64
CA LYS A 39 14.84 -13.91 -10.35
C LYS A 39 13.51 -14.25 -9.67
N GLU A 40 13.51 -14.28 -8.34
CA GLU A 40 12.30 -14.53 -7.54
C GLU A 40 11.23 -13.42 -7.72
N LEU A 41 11.64 -12.17 -8.01
CA LEU A 41 10.76 -11.04 -8.24
C LEU A 41 11.04 -10.40 -9.59
N THR A 42 10.01 -10.31 -10.43
CA THR A 42 10.07 -9.69 -11.75
C THR A 42 8.84 -8.81 -11.96
N SER A 43 8.74 -8.14 -13.12
CA SER A 43 7.55 -7.35 -13.48
C SER A 43 6.29 -8.22 -13.70
N PHE A 44 6.44 -9.54 -13.69
CA PHE A 44 5.33 -10.50 -13.68
C PHE A 44 5.61 -11.59 -12.67
N ILE A 45 4.67 -11.81 -11.73
CA ILE A 45 4.75 -12.87 -10.73
C ILE A 45 3.52 -13.77 -10.79
N ALA A 46 3.76 -15.06 -10.57
CA ALA A 46 2.74 -16.09 -10.57
C ALA A 46 3.02 -17.09 -9.43
N PHE A 47 2.08 -17.21 -8.52
CA PHE A 47 2.16 -18.18 -7.41
C PHE A 47 0.93 -19.07 -7.46
N PRO A 48 0.97 -20.21 -8.21
CA PRO A 48 -0.16 -21.15 -8.30
C PRO A 48 -0.56 -21.66 -6.92
N GLU A 49 0.44 -21.94 -6.07
CA GLU A 49 0.24 -22.29 -4.67
C GLU A 49 0.38 -21.05 -3.79
N ARG A 50 -0.64 -20.85 -2.96
CA ARG A 50 -0.64 -19.69 -2.03
C ARG A 50 0.53 -19.69 -1.06
N GLY A 51 1.04 -20.85 -0.67
CA GLY A 51 1.97 -21.01 0.43
C GLY A 51 1.29 -21.03 1.80
N GLU A 52 2.07 -21.32 2.84
CA GLU A 52 1.59 -21.37 4.22
C GLU A 52 1.45 -19.99 4.83
N GLY A 53 0.33 -19.74 5.52
CA GLY A 53 0.09 -18.53 6.32
C GLY A 53 -1.17 -17.77 5.95
N GLY A 54 -1.71 -17.03 6.91
CA GLY A 54 -3.05 -16.44 6.87
C GLY A 54 -4.14 -17.52 6.83
N LYS A 55 -5.40 -17.08 6.87
CA LYS A 55 -6.55 -18.01 6.77
C LYS A 55 -7.03 -18.07 5.32
N ASN A 56 -7.03 -19.26 4.70
CA ASN A 56 -7.55 -19.46 3.34
C ASN A 56 -9.03 -19.07 3.20
N THR A 57 -9.79 -19.14 4.28
CA THR A 57 -11.21 -18.75 4.34
C THR A 57 -11.42 -17.24 4.45
N TRP A 58 -10.36 -16.46 4.71
CA TRP A 58 -10.45 -15.01 4.77
C TRP A 58 -10.52 -14.44 3.35
N ARG A 59 -11.66 -13.87 3.00
CA ARG A 59 -11.85 -13.26 1.67
C ARG A 59 -10.96 -12.03 1.54
N GLY A 60 -10.35 -11.86 0.35
CA GLY A 60 -9.48 -10.73 0.06
C GLY A 60 -8.05 -10.86 0.61
N ASN A 61 -7.62 -12.03 1.06
CA ASN A 61 -6.23 -12.21 1.43
C ASN A 61 -5.33 -12.46 0.21
N CYS A 62 -4.06 -12.10 0.29
CA CYS A 62 -3.05 -12.40 -0.74
C CYS A 62 -2.17 -13.60 -0.33
N SER A 63 -1.34 -14.07 -1.28
CA SER A 63 -0.31 -15.06 -1.00
C SER A 63 0.83 -14.45 -0.16
N PRO A 64 1.30 -15.10 0.92
CA PRO A 64 2.49 -14.68 1.64
C PRO A 64 3.73 -14.55 0.75
N LYS A 65 3.83 -15.38 -0.29
CA LYS A 65 4.94 -15.35 -1.26
C LYS A 65 5.08 -13.97 -1.95
N VAL A 66 3.98 -13.24 -2.14
CA VAL A 66 4.01 -11.88 -2.68
C VAL A 66 4.75 -10.94 -1.72
N VAL A 67 4.37 -10.96 -0.45
CA VAL A 67 4.99 -10.13 0.59
C VAL A 67 6.46 -10.49 0.79
N GLU A 68 6.75 -11.80 0.85
CA GLU A 68 8.11 -12.32 1.02
C GLU A 68 9.04 -11.91 -0.13
N SER A 69 8.59 -12.05 -1.38
CA SER A 69 9.41 -11.69 -2.56
C SER A 69 9.74 -10.20 -2.57
N ILE A 70 8.76 -9.34 -2.23
CA ILE A 70 8.97 -7.90 -2.16
C ILE A 70 9.89 -7.54 -0.98
N ALA A 71 9.68 -8.14 0.19
CA ALA A 71 10.51 -7.87 1.36
C ALA A 71 11.96 -8.32 1.13
N LYS A 72 12.18 -9.49 0.53
CA LYS A 72 13.53 -9.95 0.12
C LYS A 72 14.20 -8.96 -0.82
N TYR A 73 13.48 -8.49 -1.85
CA TYR A 73 14.01 -7.50 -2.78
C TYR A 73 14.47 -6.22 -2.06
N VAL A 74 13.67 -5.71 -1.13
CA VAL A 74 14.01 -4.49 -0.37
C VAL A 74 15.21 -4.75 0.56
N LEU A 75 15.23 -5.89 1.24
CA LEU A 75 16.37 -6.32 2.08
C LEU A 75 17.66 -6.41 1.29
N GLU A 76 17.65 -7.11 0.16
CA GLU A 76 18.82 -7.29 -0.71
C GLU A 76 19.28 -5.96 -1.29
N THR A 77 18.34 -5.10 -1.67
CA THR A 77 18.67 -3.75 -2.14
C THR A 77 19.39 -2.95 -1.05
N LYS A 78 18.89 -2.98 0.19
CA LYS A 78 19.55 -2.30 1.31
C LYS A 78 20.95 -2.86 1.57
N LYS A 79 21.11 -4.19 1.59
CA LYS A 79 22.41 -4.86 1.74
C LYS A 79 23.37 -4.43 0.63
N TYR A 80 22.92 -4.43 -0.63
CA TYR A 80 23.74 -4.03 -1.77
C TYR A 80 24.31 -2.62 -1.63
N TYR A 81 23.52 -1.68 -1.07
CA TYR A 81 23.95 -0.32 -0.80
C TYR A 81 24.61 -0.14 0.58
N GLY A 82 25.01 -1.22 1.27
CA GLY A 82 25.71 -1.17 2.56
C GLY A 82 24.87 -0.57 3.69
N LYS A 83 23.53 -0.63 3.60
CA LYS A 83 22.65 -0.13 4.66
C LYS A 83 22.45 -1.16 5.76
N ASP A 84 22.30 -0.69 6.99
CA ASP A 84 21.94 -1.55 8.11
C ASP A 84 20.53 -2.13 7.91
N ILE A 85 20.39 -3.42 8.18
CA ILE A 85 19.15 -4.17 8.11
C ILE A 85 18.77 -4.82 9.44
N SER A 86 19.52 -4.59 10.51
CA SER A 86 19.32 -5.23 11.82
C SER A 86 17.95 -4.92 12.42
N ASP A 87 17.41 -3.74 12.16
CA ASP A 87 16.09 -3.29 12.60
C ASP A 87 15.08 -3.17 11.45
N PHE A 88 15.28 -3.91 10.35
CA PHE A 88 14.39 -3.88 9.20
C PHE A 88 12.95 -4.11 9.64
N THR A 89 12.07 -3.18 9.31
CA THR A 89 10.67 -3.17 9.73
C THR A 89 9.74 -3.22 8.52
N LEU A 90 8.88 -4.25 8.50
CA LEU A 90 7.72 -4.37 7.61
C LEU A 90 6.49 -3.84 8.34
N LEU A 91 5.80 -2.86 7.77
CA LEU A 91 4.52 -2.35 8.29
C LEU A 91 3.38 -2.73 7.35
N ASP A 92 2.30 -3.28 7.91
CA ASP A 92 1.04 -3.53 7.20
C ASP A 92 -0.11 -2.87 7.96
N PRO A 93 -0.71 -1.79 7.41
CA PRO A 93 -1.80 -1.05 8.06
C PRO A 93 -3.18 -1.69 7.86
N MET A 94 -3.27 -2.81 7.13
CA MET A 94 -4.51 -3.52 6.81
C MET A 94 -4.27 -5.03 6.89
N SER A 95 -3.75 -5.49 8.04
CA SER A 95 -3.14 -6.82 8.22
C SER A 95 -4.10 -8.01 8.04
N GLY A 96 -5.40 -7.79 8.15
CA GLY A 96 -6.44 -8.76 7.85
C GLY A 96 -6.20 -10.14 8.48
N SER A 97 -5.89 -11.13 7.65
CA SER A 97 -5.65 -12.52 8.07
C SER A 97 -4.23 -12.80 8.59
N GLY A 98 -3.34 -11.81 8.65
CA GLY A 98 -1.97 -11.97 9.14
C GLY A 98 -0.97 -12.49 8.11
N THR A 99 -1.22 -12.26 6.83
CA THR A 99 -0.32 -12.69 5.75
C THR A 99 1.06 -12.05 5.88
N SER A 100 1.12 -10.76 6.18
CA SER A 100 2.38 -10.00 6.35
C SER A 100 3.15 -10.42 7.60
N GLU A 101 2.45 -10.82 8.68
CA GLU A 101 3.09 -11.40 9.87
C GLU A 101 3.85 -12.67 9.53
N ARG A 102 3.19 -13.58 8.78
CA ARG A 102 3.81 -14.83 8.37
C ARG A 102 5.05 -14.61 7.51
N ALA A 103 4.94 -13.71 6.52
CA ALA A 103 6.06 -13.35 5.67
C ALA A 103 7.24 -12.78 6.48
N ALA A 104 6.96 -11.89 7.43
CA ALA A 104 7.99 -11.32 8.31
C ALA A 104 8.67 -12.40 9.18
N LYS A 105 7.90 -13.32 9.76
CA LYS A 105 8.44 -14.45 10.54
C LYS A 105 9.33 -15.36 9.70
N ASN A 106 8.92 -15.66 8.46
CA ASN A 106 9.71 -16.50 7.56
C ASN A 106 11.06 -15.85 7.19
N LEU A 107 11.10 -14.53 7.17
CA LEU A 107 12.30 -13.75 6.83
C LEU A 107 13.12 -13.32 8.06
N GLY A 108 12.62 -13.58 9.28
CA GLY A 108 13.28 -13.16 10.51
C GLY A 108 13.35 -11.63 10.68
N ILE A 109 12.37 -10.89 10.17
CA ILE A 109 12.29 -9.43 10.26
C ILE A 109 11.19 -8.97 11.21
N ARG A 110 11.33 -7.74 11.71
CA ARG A 110 10.29 -7.09 12.53
C ARG A 110 9.06 -6.78 11.68
N SER A 111 7.86 -7.03 12.23
CA SER A 111 6.59 -6.56 11.64
C SER A 111 5.83 -5.66 12.59
N VAL A 112 5.21 -4.62 12.02
CA VAL A 112 4.24 -3.73 12.68
C VAL A 112 2.94 -3.86 11.91
N LEU A 113 1.88 -4.27 12.60
CA LEU A 113 0.63 -4.68 11.98
C LEU A 113 -0.53 -3.93 12.62
N TYR A 114 -1.34 -3.29 11.79
CA TYR A 114 -2.54 -2.57 12.20
C TYR A 114 -3.76 -3.06 11.43
N ASP A 115 -4.94 -2.93 12.01
CA ASP A 115 -6.20 -3.20 11.34
C ASP A 115 -7.35 -2.40 11.96
N LEU A 116 -8.31 -2.01 11.14
CA LEU A 116 -9.54 -1.37 11.60
C LEU A 116 -10.44 -2.35 12.39
N ASN A 117 -10.35 -3.65 12.07
CA ASN A 117 -11.02 -4.70 12.81
C ASN A 117 -10.61 -4.65 14.29
N PRO A 118 -11.55 -4.60 15.25
CA PRO A 118 -11.21 -4.60 16.68
C PRO A 118 -10.52 -5.88 17.15
N ASN A 119 -10.72 -6.99 16.43
CA ASN A 119 -10.15 -8.30 16.76
C ASN A 119 -9.45 -8.88 15.53
N PRO A 120 -8.32 -8.30 15.07
CA PRO A 120 -7.58 -8.82 13.94
C PRO A 120 -6.93 -10.17 14.26
N ALA A 121 -6.52 -10.90 13.23
CA ALA A 121 -5.78 -12.15 13.42
C ALA A 121 -4.42 -11.94 14.09
N CYS A 122 -3.83 -10.75 13.93
CA CYS A 122 -2.57 -10.32 14.51
C CYS A 122 -2.47 -8.79 14.52
N GLY A 123 -1.55 -8.26 15.34
CA GLY A 123 -1.29 -6.83 15.41
C GLY A 123 -2.30 -6.03 16.25
N LYS A 124 -2.28 -4.72 16.08
CA LYS A 124 -3.12 -3.75 16.83
C LYS A 124 -4.46 -3.56 16.10
N GLY A 125 -5.54 -3.96 16.74
CA GLY A 125 -6.90 -3.70 16.28
C GLY A 125 -7.40 -2.30 16.63
N ASN A 126 -8.58 -1.94 16.11
CA ASN A 126 -9.18 -0.60 16.24
C ASN A 126 -8.26 0.53 15.75
N TRP A 127 -7.31 0.24 14.87
CA TRP A 127 -6.48 1.26 14.26
C TRP A 127 -7.13 1.77 12.96
N ASN A 128 -7.43 3.05 12.93
CA ASN A 128 -8.13 3.68 11.83
C ASN A 128 -7.16 4.39 10.88
N ALA A 129 -6.95 3.81 9.70
CA ALA A 129 -6.04 4.36 8.70
C ALA A 129 -6.37 5.80 8.27
N LEU A 130 -7.61 6.26 8.43
CA LEU A 130 -8.02 7.62 8.13
C LEU A 130 -7.77 8.60 9.28
N LYS A 131 -7.71 8.12 10.53
CA LYS A 131 -7.69 8.99 11.72
C LYS A 131 -6.43 8.87 12.55
N ASP A 132 -5.99 7.63 12.81
CA ASP A 132 -4.91 7.38 13.75
C ASP A 132 -3.54 7.61 13.12
N ASP A 133 -2.59 8.06 13.92
CA ASP A 133 -1.21 8.25 13.49
C ASP A 133 -0.48 6.91 13.32
N VAL A 134 0.52 6.90 12.45
CA VAL A 134 1.47 5.79 12.34
C VAL A 134 2.64 6.09 13.28
N GLU A 135 2.71 5.37 14.38
CA GLU A 135 3.70 5.60 15.44
C GLU A 135 5.10 5.07 15.04
N ASP A 136 5.13 4.03 14.19
CA ASP A 136 6.35 3.37 13.76
C ASP A 136 6.82 3.85 12.39
N SER A 137 8.14 3.89 12.18
CA SER A 137 8.72 4.06 10.85
C SER A 137 9.12 2.71 10.26
N ALA A 138 9.00 2.55 8.94
CA ALA A 138 9.22 1.28 8.27
C ALA A 138 10.15 1.39 7.06
N ASP A 139 10.87 0.30 6.80
CA ASP A 139 11.68 0.13 5.58
C ASP A 139 10.82 -0.32 4.40
N LEU A 140 9.82 -1.12 4.69
CA LEU A 140 8.81 -1.57 3.75
C LEU A 140 7.42 -1.39 4.36
N ILE A 141 6.55 -0.67 3.67
CA ILE A 141 5.12 -0.71 3.92
C ILE A 141 4.49 -1.55 2.81
N PHE A 142 3.85 -2.63 3.20
CA PHE A 142 3.04 -3.45 2.29
C PHE A 142 1.60 -3.40 2.75
N PHE A 143 0.68 -3.13 1.82
CA PHE A 143 -0.74 -3.26 2.14
C PHE A 143 -1.60 -3.62 0.94
N HIS A 144 -2.70 -4.25 1.26
CA HIS A 144 -3.69 -4.75 0.33
C HIS A 144 -5.06 -4.16 0.72
N PRO A 145 -5.40 -2.95 0.23
CA PRO A 145 -6.64 -2.28 0.60
C PRO A 145 -7.86 -3.04 0.06
N PRO A 146 -9.06 -2.80 0.62
CA PRO A 146 -10.29 -3.23 -0.02
C PRO A 146 -10.35 -2.78 -1.49
N TYR A 147 -11.01 -3.56 -2.35
CA TYR A 147 -11.27 -3.17 -3.73
C TYR A 147 -12.66 -2.53 -3.81
N ASP A 148 -12.77 -1.28 -3.40
CA ASP A 148 -14.04 -0.59 -3.24
C ASP A 148 -15.05 -1.48 -2.46
N SER A 149 -16.25 -1.64 -2.95
CA SER A 149 -17.32 -2.41 -2.34
C SER A 149 -17.40 -3.90 -2.77
N ILE A 150 -16.39 -4.44 -3.47
CA ILE A 150 -16.37 -5.84 -3.93
C ILE A 150 -16.47 -6.82 -2.77
N ILE A 151 -15.80 -6.52 -1.67
CA ILE A 151 -15.92 -7.23 -0.39
C ILE A 151 -16.18 -6.19 0.68
N THR A 152 -17.33 -6.26 1.33
CA THR A 152 -17.65 -5.41 2.48
C THR A 152 -17.14 -6.08 3.74
N TYR A 153 -16.25 -5.41 4.48
CA TYR A 153 -15.60 -5.98 5.66
C TYR A 153 -16.37 -5.73 6.94
N SER A 154 -16.49 -4.50 7.44
CA SER A 154 -17.21 -4.21 8.66
C SER A 154 -18.72 -4.46 8.52
N GLY A 155 -19.34 -5.05 9.53
CA GLY A 155 -20.74 -5.44 9.51
C GLY A 155 -21.03 -6.76 8.77
N ASN A 156 -20.12 -7.23 7.90
CA ASN A 156 -20.29 -8.47 7.15
C ASN A 156 -19.27 -9.53 7.57
N MET A 157 -17.98 -9.17 7.64
CA MET A 157 -16.92 -10.10 8.02
C MET A 157 -16.51 -9.95 9.48
N TRP A 158 -16.63 -8.75 10.03
CA TRP A 158 -16.37 -8.45 11.44
C TRP A 158 -17.23 -7.30 11.95
N GLY A 159 -17.54 -7.33 13.22
CA GLY A 159 -18.15 -6.25 14.00
C GLY A 159 -19.42 -5.62 13.42
N LYS A 160 -19.65 -4.38 13.80
CA LYS A 160 -20.71 -3.53 13.23
C LYS A 160 -20.18 -2.73 12.05
N PRO A 161 -21.05 -2.22 11.13
CA PRO A 161 -20.64 -1.29 10.08
C PRO A 161 -19.86 -0.11 10.63
N HIS A 162 -18.67 0.18 10.04
CA HIS A 162 -17.82 1.25 10.47
C HIS A 162 -17.76 2.35 9.39
N PRO A 163 -17.93 3.64 9.71
CA PRO A 163 -18.02 4.73 8.73
C PRO A 163 -16.71 4.97 7.98
N ASP A 164 -15.58 4.60 8.57
CA ASP A 164 -14.26 4.76 7.98
C ASP A 164 -13.72 3.47 7.32
N ASP A 165 -14.54 2.44 7.20
CA ASP A 165 -14.21 1.27 6.41
C ASP A 165 -14.20 1.63 4.93
N LEU A 166 -13.05 1.49 4.27
CA LEU A 166 -12.87 1.82 2.86
C LEU A 166 -13.79 0.99 1.95
N SER A 167 -14.22 -0.19 2.38
CA SER A 167 -15.18 -1.02 1.63
C SER A 167 -16.62 -0.51 1.69
N ARG A 168 -16.88 0.55 2.45
CA ARG A 168 -18.21 1.15 2.66
C ARG A 168 -18.32 2.58 2.13
N CYS A 169 -17.44 2.98 1.25
CA CYS A 169 -17.56 4.27 0.58
C CYS A 169 -18.83 4.33 -0.26
N ALA A 170 -19.45 5.51 -0.35
CA ALA A 170 -20.69 5.69 -1.09
C ALA A 170 -20.51 5.48 -2.61
N ASN A 171 -19.31 5.69 -3.11
CA ASN A 171 -18.93 5.51 -4.52
C ASN A 171 -17.43 5.34 -4.67
N TYR A 172 -17.01 4.90 -5.87
CA TYR A 172 -15.62 4.66 -6.21
C TYR A 172 -14.73 5.91 -6.09
N LYS A 173 -15.26 7.09 -6.37
CA LYS A 173 -14.49 8.33 -6.26
C LYS A 173 -14.10 8.62 -4.80
N GLU A 174 -15.05 8.51 -3.88
CA GLU A 174 -14.80 8.65 -2.44
C GLU A 174 -13.78 7.62 -1.95
N PHE A 175 -13.90 6.38 -2.43
CA PHE A 175 -12.95 5.32 -2.11
C PHE A 175 -11.52 5.70 -2.53
N ILE A 176 -11.31 6.15 -3.77
CA ILE A 176 -9.98 6.57 -4.26
C ILE A 176 -9.45 7.78 -3.49
N GLU A 177 -10.31 8.72 -3.15
CA GLU A 177 -9.95 9.88 -2.34
C GLU A 177 -9.42 9.47 -0.96
N LYS A 178 -10.16 8.61 -0.26
CA LYS A 178 -9.74 8.07 1.05
C LYS A 178 -8.47 7.20 0.93
N LEU A 179 -8.37 6.37 -0.10
CA LEU A 179 -7.17 5.58 -0.37
C LEU A 179 -5.95 6.47 -0.58
N ASN A 180 -6.08 7.54 -1.34
CA ASN A 180 -5.00 8.50 -1.58
C ASN A 180 -4.57 9.22 -0.29
N PHE A 181 -5.51 9.51 0.60
CA PHE A 181 -5.18 10.05 1.92
C PHE A 181 -4.35 9.05 2.75
N VAL A 182 -4.76 7.78 2.76
CA VAL A 182 -4.01 6.70 3.45
C VAL A 182 -2.61 6.54 2.85
N ILE A 183 -2.48 6.53 1.52
CA ILE A 183 -1.18 6.44 0.83
C ILE A 183 -0.25 7.58 1.26
N LYS A 184 -0.73 8.82 1.31
CA LYS A 184 0.08 9.96 1.77
C LYS A 184 0.56 9.78 3.21
N LYS A 185 -0.35 9.43 4.11
CA LYS A 185 -0.03 9.20 5.53
C LYS A 185 1.03 8.11 5.70
N LEU A 186 0.84 6.98 5.04
CA LEU A 186 1.78 5.85 5.11
C LEU A 186 3.15 6.19 4.48
N TYR A 187 3.16 6.97 3.40
CA TYR A 187 4.41 7.43 2.80
C TYR A 187 5.28 8.24 3.77
N MET A 188 4.65 9.02 4.64
CA MET A 188 5.38 9.78 5.66
C MET A 188 6.05 8.87 6.70
N ALA A 189 5.45 7.72 7.00
CA ALA A 189 6.00 6.72 7.92
C ALA A 189 7.14 5.88 7.33
N LEU A 190 7.40 5.96 6.02
CA LEU A 190 8.56 5.31 5.43
C LEU A 190 9.86 5.96 5.91
N ARG A 191 10.82 5.12 6.22
CA ARG A 191 12.22 5.53 6.40
C ARG A 191 12.79 6.04 5.07
N LYS A 192 13.89 6.77 5.14
CA LYS A 192 14.64 7.18 3.95
C LYS A 192 14.94 5.95 3.06
N ASP A 193 14.77 6.08 1.75
CA ASP A 193 14.91 5.00 0.77
C ASP A 193 14.00 3.77 1.03
N GLY A 194 13.05 3.88 1.96
CA GLY A 194 12.02 2.87 2.19
C GLY A 194 11.08 2.73 1.00
N ARG A 195 10.38 1.60 0.93
CA ARG A 195 9.44 1.29 -0.14
C ARG A 195 8.03 1.11 0.38
N MET A 196 7.08 1.51 -0.44
CA MET A 196 5.67 1.20 -0.27
C MET A 196 5.22 0.30 -1.41
N ALA A 197 4.75 -0.87 -1.09
CA ALA A 197 4.19 -1.83 -2.03
C ALA A 197 2.68 -1.93 -1.83
N ILE A 198 1.91 -1.53 -2.82
CA ILE A 198 0.45 -1.51 -2.76
C ILE A 198 -0.07 -2.57 -3.70
N LEU A 199 -0.70 -3.61 -3.15
CA LEU A 199 -1.35 -4.64 -3.95
C LEU A 199 -2.79 -4.21 -4.24
N VAL A 200 -3.12 -4.00 -5.50
CA VAL A 200 -4.44 -3.57 -5.97
C VAL A 200 -4.87 -4.35 -7.20
N GLY A 201 -6.16 -4.35 -7.49
CA GLY A 201 -6.72 -4.99 -8.67
C GLY A 201 -7.62 -4.03 -9.45
N ASP A 202 -7.86 -4.35 -10.71
CA ASP A 202 -8.95 -3.74 -11.47
C ASP A 202 -10.29 -4.30 -11.00
N ILE A 203 -11.32 -3.51 -11.07
CA ILE A 203 -12.68 -3.93 -10.70
C ILE A 203 -13.71 -3.55 -11.75
N ARG A 204 -14.82 -4.26 -11.74
CA ARG A 204 -16.03 -3.86 -12.47
C ARG A 204 -17.17 -3.66 -11.47
N SER A 205 -17.68 -2.45 -11.42
CA SER A 205 -18.81 -2.09 -10.58
C SER A 205 -19.92 -1.51 -11.45
N LYS A 206 -21.12 -2.10 -11.37
CA LYS A 206 -22.30 -1.68 -12.17
C LYS A 206 -22.02 -1.54 -13.68
N GLY A 207 -21.21 -2.46 -14.24
CA GLY A 207 -20.83 -2.46 -15.66
C GLY A 207 -19.69 -1.51 -16.03
N VAL A 208 -19.22 -0.67 -15.13
CA VAL A 208 -18.10 0.25 -15.36
C VAL A 208 -16.79 -0.42 -14.92
N PHE A 209 -15.77 -0.35 -15.77
CA PHE A 209 -14.41 -0.78 -15.44
C PHE A 209 -13.66 0.34 -14.72
N HIS A 210 -13.02 -0.01 -13.60
CA HIS A 210 -12.19 0.88 -12.81
C HIS A 210 -10.80 0.27 -12.67
N SER A 211 -9.78 1.06 -12.93
CA SER A 211 -8.38 0.65 -12.82
C SER A 211 -7.74 1.31 -11.60
N MET A 212 -7.84 0.64 -10.43
CA MET A 212 -7.36 1.21 -9.17
C MET A 212 -5.90 1.64 -9.26
N GLN A 213 -5.06 0.83 -9.91
CA GLN A 213 -3.64 1.15 -10.08
C GLN A 213 -3.38 2.40 -10.94
N ASN A 214 -4.31 2.78 -11.84
CA ASN A 214 -4.22 4.04 -12.59
C ASN A 214 -4.77 5.21 -11.79
N ASP A 215 -5.86 5.00 -11.07
CA ASP A 215 -6.64 6.06 -10.43
C ASP A 215 -6.06 6.48 -9.08
N MET A 216 -5.34 5.57 -8.40
CA MET A 216 -4.69 5.90 -7.14
C MET A 216 -3.44 6.77 -7.31
N MET A 217 -3.12 7.53 -6.29
CA MET A 217 -1.92 8.36 -6.23
C MET A 217 -0.63 7.53 -6.30
N LYS A 218 0.37 8.03 -7.04
CA LYS A 218 1.75 7.58 -7.00
C LYS A 218 2.60 8.70 -6.42
N ILE A 219 3.18 8.46 -5.25
CA ILE A 219 3.97 9.44 -4.50
C ILE A 219 5.43 8.96 -4.39
N GLY A 220 6.38 9.85 -4.54
CA GLY A 220 7.80 9.51 -4.55
C GLY A 220 8.29 8.98 -5.91
N ASN A 221 9.29 8.13 -5.89
CA ASN A 221 9.80 7.48 -7.09
C ASN A 221 8.95 6.24 -7.42
N TYR A 222 8.38 6.23 -8.60
CA TYR A 222 7.67 5.06 -9.12
C TYR A 222 8.71 4.02 -9.58
N GLU A 223 9.04 3.08 -8.68
CA GLU A 223 10.16 2.15 -8.87
C GLU A 223 9.79 0.98 -9.79
N SER A 224 8.61 0.40 -9.60
CA SER A 224 8.17 -0.74 -10.39
C SER A 224 6.67 -0.93 -10.40
N PHE A 225 6.21 -1.56 -11.47
CA PHE A 225 4.86 -2.07 -11.64
C PHE A 225 4.92 -3.57 -11.92
N ILE A 226 4.34 -4.36 -11.03
CA ILE A 226 4.43 -5.82 -11.08
C ILE A 226 3.03 -6.38 -11.31
N VAL A 227 2.87 -7.11 -12.38
CA VAL A 227 1.64 -7.85 -12.68
C VAL A 227 1.66 -9.16 -11.91
N LYS A 228 0.66 -9.40 -11.09
CA LYS A 228 0.47 -10.64 -10.36
C LYS A 228 -0.67 -11.44 -11.00
N ALA A 229 -0.39 -12.64 -11.47
CA ALA A 229 -1.42 -13.57 -11.91
C ALA A 229 -2.31 -14.00 -10.74
N GLN A 230 -3.62 -14.02 -10.95
CA GLN A 230 -4.57 -14.61 -10.01
C GLN A 230 -4.89 -16.04 -10.45
N PHE A 231 -4.90 -16.95 -9.48
CA PHE A 231 -5.32 -18.33 -9.66
C PHE A 231 -6.62 -18.57 -8.90
N ASN A 232 -7.50 -19.38 -9.46
CA ASN A 232 -8.80 -19.73 -8.85
C ASN A 232 -9.68 -18.52 -8.51
N CYS A 233 -9.59 -17.45 -9.30
CA CYS A 233 -10.45 -16.29 -9.11
C CYS A 233 -11.85 -16.53 -9.67
N VAL A 234 -12.84 -15.82 -9.11
CA VAL A 234 -14.25 -15.96 -9.52
C VAL A 234 -14.43 -15.59 -11.01
N SER A 235 -13.65 -14.64 -11.51
CA SER A 235 -13.73 -14.21 -12.92
C SER A 235 -13.25 -15.29 -13.89
N ASP A 236 -12.29 -16.11 -13.49
CA ASP A 236 -11.71 -17.17 -14.32
C ASP A 236 -12.63 -18.40 -14.40
N SER A 237 -13.38 -18.69 -13.34
CA SER A 237 -14.27 -19.84 -13.24
C SER A 237 -15.65 -19.63 -13.85
N ARG A 238 -16.00 -18.41 -14.27
CA ARG A 238 -17.33 -18.08 -14.82
C ARG A 238 -17.40 -18.24 -16.34
N THR A 239 -18.51 -18.79 -16.82
CA THR A 239 -18.89 -18.73 -18.23
C THR A 239 -19.67 -17.45 -18.49
N TYR A 240 -19.30 -16.72 -19.54
CA TYR A 240 -19.94 -15.45 -19.92
C TYR A 240 -20.77 -15.65 -21.18
N ALA A 241 -22.04 -15.24 -21.16
CA ALA A 241 -22.93 -15.34 -22.28
C ALA A 241 -22.61 -14.40 -23.47
N LYS A 242 -21.81 -13.36 -23.21
CA LYS A 242 -21.36 -12.37 -24.21
C LYS A 242 -19.81 -12.30 -24.17
N PRO A 243 -19.19 -11.85 -25.30
CA PRO A 243 -17.76 -11.58 -25.28
C PRO A 243 -17.39 -10.67 -24.09
N PHE A 244 -16.43 -11.12 -23.28
CA PHE A 244 -16.04 -10.47 -22.04
C PHE A 244 -14.56 -10.72 -21.77
N ILE A 245 -13.87 -9.73 -21.24
CA ILE A 245 -12.48 -9.87 -20.79
C ILE A 245 -12.49 -10.04 -19.28
N PRO A 246 -12.26 -11.27 -18.76
CA PRO A 246 -12.15 -11.51 -17.31
C PRO A 246 -10.97 -10.76 -16.71
N ILE A 247 -11.11 -10.31 -15.48
CA ILE A 247 -10.01 -9.78 -14.69
C ILE A 247 -9.37 -10.95 -13.95
N VAL A 248 -8.14 -11.30 -14.33
CA VAL A 248 -7.38 -12.44 -13.78
C VAL A 248 -6.00 -12.01 -13.29
N SER A 249 -5.84 -10.71 -13.03
CA SER A 249 -4.58 -10.12 -12.54
C SER A 249 -4.83 -9.15 -11.41
N GLU A 250 -3.83 -9.01 -10.58
CA GLU A 250 -3.63 -7.95 -9.60
C GLU A 250 -2.29 -7.27 -9.87
N TYR A 251 -2.05 -6.16 -9.23
CA TYR A 251 -0.87 -5.34 -9.49
C TYR A 251 -0.21 -4.93 -8.19
N VAL A 252 1.11 -5.06 -8.11
CA VAL A 252 1.88 -4.42 -7.04
C VAL A 252 2.48 -3.14 -7.61
N VAL A 253 2.06 -2.02 -7.05
CA VAL A 253 2.67 -0.72 -7.32
C VAL A 253 3.75 -0.49 -6.28
N LEU A 254 5.00 -0.43 -6.71
CA LEU A 254 6.16 -0.24 -5.85
C LEU A 254 6.66 1.20 -5.95
N LEU A 255 6.59 1.92 -4.85
CA LEU A 255 6.98 3.31 -4.71
C LEU A 255 8.16 3.41 -3.74
N GLN A 256 9.19 4.18 -4.09
CA GLN A 256 10.32 4.43 -3.22
C GLN A 256 10.28 5.84 -2.65
N LYS A 257 10.53 5.99 -1.35
CA LYS A 257 10.71 7.30 -0.73
C LYS A 257 12.05 7.89 -1.14
N LYS A 258 12.01 9.01 -1.83
CA LYS A 258 13.17 9.85 -2.14
C LYS A 258 13.18 11.07 -1.24
N ASP A 259 14.37 11.64 -1.03
CA ASP A 259 14.53 12.86 -0.24
C ASP A 259 13.86 14.08 -0.88
N VAL A 260 13.62 14.03 -2.20
CA VAL A 260 12.89 15.07 -2.91
C VAL A 260 11.41 14.70 -2.93
N PHE A 261 10.62 15.45 -2.21
CA PHE A 261 9.17 15.33 -2.20
C PHE A 261 8.60 16.05 -3.43
N ILE A 262 8.33 15.32 -4.49
CA ILE A 262 7.54 15.84 -5.60
C ILE A 262 6.08 15.54 -5.28
N ILE A 263 5.32 16.56 -4.85
CA ILE A 263 3.86 16.48 -4.88
C ILE A 263 3.48 16.65 -6.36
N PRO A 264 2.97 15.61 -7.04
CA PRO A 264 2.37 15.84 -8.34
C PRO A 264 1.10 16.66 -8.10
N PHE A 265 1.18 17.96 -8.29
CA PHE A 265 0.00 18.80 -8.42
C PHE A 265 -0.68 18.44 -9.73
N SER A 266 -1.59 17.49 -9.71
CA SER A 266 -2.55 17.41 -10.79
C SER A 266 -3.54 18.58 -10.59
N LYS A 267 -3.58 19.48 -11.55
CA LYS A 267 -4.52 20.61 -11.60
C LYS A 267 -6.01 20.23 -11.58
N THR A 268 -6.33 18.95 -11.47
CA THR A 268 -7.69 18.40 -11.57
C THR A 268 -8.36 18.16 -10.22
N LEU A 269 -7.72 18.45 -9.10
CA LEU A 269 -8.33 18.33 -7.77
C LEU A 269 -8.89 19.67 -7.27
N ASN A 270 -9.84 20.22 -8.00
CA ASN A 270 -10.77 21.25 -7.49
C ASN A 270 -11.89 20.66 -6.63
N SER A 271 -11.74 19.49 -6.08
CA SER A 271 -12.62 19.00 -5.04
C SER A 271 -12.01 19.32 -3.68
N ARG A 272 -12.52 20.36 -3.05
CA ARG A 272 -12.29 20.62 -1.63
C ARG A 272 -12.72 19.38 -0.87
N PHE A 273 -11.74 18.67 -0.30
CA PHE A 273 -12.00 17.58 0.62
C PHE A 273 -12.68 18.13 1.88
N ASP A 274 -13.93 17.78 2.11
CA ASP A 274 -14.52 17.91 3.45
C ASP A 274 -13.86 16.97 4.48
N VAL A 275 -13.06 15.98 4.05
CA VAL A 275 -12.21 15.15 4.89
C VAL A 275 -11.17 15.99 5.64
N GLN A 276 -10.65 17.07 5.06
CA GLN A 276 -9.72 17.99 5.73
C GLN A 276 -10.27 18.57 7.05
N LYS A 277 -11.58 18.73 7.20
CA LYS A 277 -12.14 19.30 8.41
C LYS A 277 -12.23 18.36 9.62
N ARG A 278 -12.18 17.04 9.42
CA ARG A 278 -12.34 16.07 10.51
C ARG A 278 -11.04 15.44 10.97
N ASP A 279 -10.08 15.27 10.07
CA ASP A 279 -8.91 14.42 10.32
C ASP A 279 -7.63 15.21 10.63
N ASP A 280 -7.60 16.49 10.27
CA ASP A 280 -6.46 17.38 10.52
C ASP A 280 -6.17 17.62 12.02
N VAL A 281 -7.15 17.43 12.88
CA VAL A 281 -6.98 17.60 14.34
C VAL A 281 -6.19 16.45 14.96
N SER A 282 -6.17 15.29 14.33
CA SER A 282 -5.46 14.08 14.81
C SER A 282 -3.97 14.07 14.45
N LEU A 283 -3.54 14.85 13.44
CA LEU A 283 -2.12 14.95 13.08
C LEU A 283 -1.31 15.54 14.24
N THR A 284 -0.14 15.01 14.53
CA THR A 284 0.78 15.67 15.46
C THR A 284 1.23 17.01 14.89
N TRP A 285 1.58 17.97 15.73
CA TRP A 285 2.12 19.26 15.27
C TRP A 285 3.38 19.07 14.41
N HIS A 286 4.20 18.10 14.76
CA HIS A 286 5.39 17.75 14.00
C HIS A 286 5.05 17.32 12.57
N HIS A 287 4.12 16.38 12.39
CA HIS A 287 3.67 15.95 11.07
C HIS A 287 3.04 17.08 10.25
N LEU A 288 2.20 17.88 10.90
CA LEU A 288 1.52 19.00 10.25
C LEU A 288 2.53 20.04 9.74
N ILE A 289 3.49 20.46 10.57
CA ILE A 289 4.53 21.44 10.20
C ILE A 289 5.41 20.86 9.08
N ARG A 290 5.81 19.62 9.21
CA ARG A 290 6.63 18.94 8.20
C ARG A 290 5.93 18.89 6.84
N MET A 291 4.67 18.42 6.80
CA MET A 291 3.86 18.40 5.58
C MET A 291 3.70 19.80 4.97
N THR A 292 3.48 20.81 5.81
CA THR A 292 3.35 22.20 5.35
C THR A 292 4.66 22.68 4.73
N MET A 293 5.80 22.45 5.38
CA MET A 293 7.11 22.81 4.83
C MET A 293 7.40 22.07 3.53
N GLU A 294 7.10 20.77 3.47
CA GLU A 294 7.26 19.96 2.26
C GLU A 294 6.41 20.51 1.11
N SER A 295 5.19 21.01 1.39
CA SER A 295 4.30 21.60 0.38
C SER A 295 4.84 22.88 -0.25
N VAL A 296 5.75 23.57 0.43
CA VAL A 296 6.39 24.81 -0.05
C VAL A 296 7.87 24.62 -0.42
N GLY A 297 8.28 23.36 -0.67
CA GLY A 297 9.62 23.06 -1.16
C GLY A 297 10.66 22.78 -0.08
N GLY A 298 10.22 22.45 1.14
CA GLY A 298 11.08 22.04 2.26
C GLY A 298 11.78 23.19 2.98
N ARG A 299 11.50 24.44 2.63
CA ARG A 299 12.04 25.65 3.26
C ARG A 299 10.90 26.64 3.51
N ALA A 300 10.81 27.17 4.72
CA ALA A 300 9.82 28.16 5.11
C ALA A 300 10.31 29.05 6.25
N ASN A 301 9.84 30.28 6.29
CA ASN A 301 9.97 31.11 7.47
C ASN A 301 8.76 30.90 8.42
N LEU A 302 8.90 31.33 9.67
CA LEU A 302 7.85 31.18 10.68
C LEU A 302 6.56 31.92 10.29
N THR A 303 6.67 33.07 9.65
CA THR A 303 5.52 33.87 9.23
C THR A 303 4.69 33.14 8.18
N ASP A 304 5.35 32.51 7.21
CA ASP A 304 4.67 31.72 6.19
C ASP A 304 3.99 30.49 6.81
N LEU A 305 4.68 29.80 7.73
CA LEU A 305 4.09 28.66 8.45
C LEU A 305 2.85 29.07 9.26
N TYR A 306 2.90 30.22 9.92
CA TYR A 306 1.74 30.74 10.66
C TYR A 306 0.56 31.04 9.72
N SER A 307 0.82 31.68 8.59
CA SER A 307 -0.22 32.02 7.60
C SER A 307 -0.82 30.78 6.95
N LEU A 308 0.02 29.81 6.58
CA LEU A 308 -0.42 28.57 5.95
C LEU A 308 -1.26 27.71 6.90
N LEU A 309 -0.94 27.75 8.21
CA LEU A 309 -1.60 26.94 9.24
C LEU A 309 -2.73 27.67 9.98
N GLU A 310 -2.91 28.97 9.78
CA GLU A 310 -3.90 29.78 10.51
C GLU A 310 -5.32 29.22 10.41
N ASN A 311 -5.71 28.77 9.22
CA ASN A 311 -7.05 28.23 8.96
C ASN A 311 -7.20 26.73 9.24
N HIS A 312 -6.13 26.06 9.63
CA HIS A 312 -6.15 24.64 9.95
C HIS A 312 -6.98 24.38 11.22
N PRO A 313 -7.82 23.33 11.28
CA PRO A 313 -8.65 23.02 12.45
C PRO A 313 -7.85 22.92 13.76
N LYS A 314 -6.65 22.32 13.71
CA LYS A 314 -5.76 22.20 14.87
C LYS A 314 -5.28 23.56 15.39
N SER A 315 -5.06 24.52 14.51
CA SER A 315 -4.70 25.90 14.86
C SER A 315 -5.90 26.68 15.41
N LYS A 316 -7.09 26.51 14.81
CA LYS A 316 -8.33 27.13 15.30
C LYS A 316 -8.75 26.66 16.68
N ASN A 317 -8.38 25.44 17.05
CA ASN A 317 -8.64 24.86 18.37
C ASN A 317 -7.52 25.14 19.37
N ASN A 318 -6.53 25.95 19.04
CA ASN A 318 -5.40 26.26 19.90
C ASN A 318 -4.99 27.74 19.75
N GLU A 319 -5.38 28.58 20.70
CA GLU A 319 -5.04 30.00 20.72
C GLU A 319 -3.53 30.29 20.68
N HIS A 320 -2.71 29.33 21.14
CA HIS A 320 -1.25 29.39 21.16
C HIS A 320 -0.59 28.58 20.03
N TYR A 321 -1.27 28.42 18.87
CA TYR A 321 -0.73 27.59 17.79
C TYR A 321 0.64 28.06 17.26
N ARG A 322 0.90 29.37 17.28
CA ARG A 322 2.18 29.93 16.83
C ARG A 322 3.34 29.55 17.75
N GLU A 323 3.10 29.58 19.08
CA GLU A 323 4.03 29.11 20.09
C GLU A 323 4.26 27.60 19.94
N ARG A 324 3.19 26.86 19.69
CA ARG A 324 3.29 25.41 19.51
C ARG A 324 4.06 25.01 18.26
N ILE A 325 3.91 25.74 17.16
CA ILE A 325 4.74 25.58 15.96
C ILE A 325 6.22 25.78 16.28
N ARG A 326 6.56 26.89 16.96
CA ARG A 326 7.95 27.17 17.38
C ARG A 326 8.50 26.07 18.30
N ALA A 327 7.74 25.69 19.32
CA ALA A 327 8.13 24.66 20.26
C ALA A 327 8.43 23.33 19.53
N THR A 328 7.54 22.94 18.63
CA THR A 328 7.71 21.69 17.85
C THR A 328 8.97 21.74 16.97
N ILE A 329 9.25 22.86 16.31
CA ILE A 329 10.47 23.03 15.52
C ILE A 329 11.71 22.92 16.43
N TYR A 330 11.68 23.51 17.62
CA TYR A 330 12.79 23.43 18.60
C TYR A 330 12.93 22.03 19.24
N GLU A 331 11.83 21.31 19.43
CA GLU A 331 11.82 19.93 19.92
C GLU A 331 12.49 18.97 18.92
N HIS A 332 12.44 19.29 17.62
CA HIS A 332 12.93 18.45 16.52
C HIS A 332 14.04 19.13 15.69
N LYS A 333 15.04 19.72 16.34
CA LYS A 333 16.14 20.45 15.69
C LYS A 333 16.97 19.62 14.71
N ASP A 334 16.97 18.33 14.86
CA ASP A 334 17.59 17.36 13.94
C ASP A 334 16.87 17.30 12.59
N GLN A 335 15.59 17.66 12.56
CA GLN A 335 14.74 17.63 11.36
C GLN A 335 14.47 19.03 10.77
N TYR A 336 14.61 20.08 11.56
CA TYR A 336 14.42 21.47 11.13
C TYR A 336 15.72 22.25 11.34
N ILE A 337 16.48 22.44 10.26
CA ILE A 337 17.74 23.20 10.31
C ILE A 337 17.41 24.68 10.18
N GLN A 338 17.81 25.47 11.13
CA GLN A 338 17.72 26.92 11.03
C GLN A 338 18.78 27.44 10.05
N ILE A 339 18.35 28.08 8.95
CA ILE A 339 19.22 28.62 7.91
C ILE A 339 19.37 30.14 8.00
N ALA A 340 18.40 30.81 8.61
CA ALA A 340 18.44 32.23 8.95
C ALA A 340 17.53 32.50 10.16
N SER A 341 17.54 33.74 10.68
CA SER A 341 16.64 34.12 11.79
C SER A 341 15.19 33.91 11.42
N GLY A 342 14.51 32.98 12.10
CA GLY A 342 13.12 32.63 11.85
C GLY A 342 12.87 31.82 10.57
N GLU A 343 13.90 31.38 9.86
CA GLU A 343 13.81 30.60 8.63
C GLU A 343 14.42 29.21 8.82
N TYR A 344 13.67 28.19 8.41
CA TYR A 344 13.99 26.79 8.61
C TYR A 344 13.93 26.01 7.30
N GLN A 345 14.77 24.99 7.21
CA GLN A 345 14.80 24.03 6.14
C GLN A 345 14.69 22.62 6.75
N LEU A 346 13.94 21.74 6.09
CA LEU A 346 13.87 20.35 6.48
C LEU A 346 15.24 19.69 6.32
N SER A 347 15.69 19.04 7.40
CA SER A 347 16.89 18.22 7.35
C SER A 347 16.58 16.93 6.62
N TYR A 348 17.28 16.73 5.52
CA TYR A 348 17.33 15.46 4.82
C TYR A 348 18.60 14.71 5.22
N LYS A 349 18.93 14.69 6.53
CA LYS A 349 20.10 13.97 6.99
C LYS A 349 20.08 12.56 6.45
N VAL A 350 21.10 12.27 5.67
CA VAL A 350 21.58 10.92 5.37
C VAL A 350 21.99 10.34 6.72
N ALA A 351 21.08 9.51 7.30
CA ALA A 351 21.48 8.65 8.42
C ALA A 351 22.12 7.40 7.86
#